data_d769a4a149c74177ac6a92facf5cc94a
#
_entry.id   d769a4a149c74177ac6a92facf5cc94a
#
_cell.length_a   1.000
_cell.length_b   1.000
_cell.length_c   1.000
_cell.angle_alpha   90.00
_cell.angle_beta   90.00
_cell.angle_gamma   90.00
#
_symmetry.space_group_name_H-M   'P 1'
#
loop_
_entity.id
_entity.type
_entity.pdbx_description
1 polymer ?
#
loop_
_entity_poly.entity_id
_entity_poly.type
_entity_poly.pdbx_seq_one_letter_code
_entity_poly.pdbx_strand_id
1 'polypeptide(L)'
;AQNILNNLDSQPTPGGFLKAFDFLTGETKWSVPIPHYWNGGVLATEGGLVFQGNALGMFSAFDKDTGETLWEFNTYTSMLAPPITFEVNGEQYVSILTGSGGGDLFGGEPLPPIEIQASLTYNNFGRMLVFKIGGKESLPIPNVRDNTIPEQKMVQVSIEQLQDGESKYNQNCAVCHGFVVKSGGALPDLRKMSAGVHDAFNQIVLEGLLANNGMASFSDVLTEQEVE
;
A
#
# COMPACT_ATOMS: atom_id res chain seq x y z
N ALA A 1 0.46 -5.88 25.51
CA ALA A 1 -0.41 -5.29 24.48
C ALA A 1 -1.05 -3.98 24.97
N GLN A 2 -1.75 -3.99 26.13
CA GLN A 2 -2.46 -2.81 26.66
C GLN A 2 -1.52 -1.60 26.92
N ASN A 3 -0.28 -1.83 27.35
CA ASN A 3 0.70 -0.76 27.59
C ASN A 3 1.26 -0.13 26.31
N ILE A 4 1.19 -0.84 25.18
CA ILE A 4 1.59 -0.33 23.89
C ILE A 4 0.47 0.58 23.36
N LEU A 5 -0.79 0.17 23.49
CA LEU A 5 -1.95 0.93 23.03
C LEU A 5 -2.11 2.26 23.80
N ASN A 6 -1.82 2.27 25.11
CA ASN A 6 -1.94 3.49 25.93
C ASN A 6 -0.84 4.55 25.66
N ASN A 7 0.22 4.19 24.91
CA ASN A 7 1.30 5.11 24.54
C ASN A 7 1.20 5.61 23.08
N LEU A 8 0.26 5.11 22.28
CA LEU A 8 0.14 5.50 20.87
C LEU A 8 -0.29 6.96 20.70
N ASP A 9 -1.11 7.49 21.60
CA ASP A 9 -1.57 8.88 21.56
C ASP A 9 -0.46 9.92 21.78
N SER A 10 0.69 9.50 22.35
CA SER A 10 1.84 10.36 22.61
C SER A 10 2.98 10.21 21.61
N GLN A 11 2.90 9.27 20.69
CA GLN A 11 3.92 9.08 19.67
C GLN A 11 3.71 10.06 18.50
N PRO A 12 4.79 10.62 17.93
CA PRO A 12 4.67 11.41 16.71
C PRO A 12 4.05 10.54 15.62
N THR A 13 3.16 11.13 14.82
CA THR A 13 2.52 10.44 13.69
C THR A 13 3.61 9.80 12.81
N PRO A 14 3.61 8.48 12.63
CA PRO A 14 4.57 7.86 11.73
C PRO A 14 4.40 8.42 10.33
N GLY A 15 5.49 8.86 9.75
CA GLY A 15 5.52 9.47 8.44
C GLY A 15 6.91 9.37 7.84
N GLY A 16 7.05 9.95 6.65
CA GLY A 16 8.32 10.08 5.97
C GLY A 16 8.68 11.53 5.72
N PHE A 17 9.80 11.74 5.10
CA PHE A 17 10.23 13.05 4.64
C PHE A 17 10.83 12.95 3.24
N LEU A 18 10.45 13.85 2.36
CA LEU A 18 11.23 14.16 1.18
C LEU A 18 12.29 15.19 1.58
N LYS A 19 13.58 14.86 1.37
CA LYS A 19 14.69 15.74 1.79
C LYS A 19 15.64 15.99 0.65
N ALA A 20 16.15 17.21 0.56
CA ALA A 20 17.33 17.54 -0.24
C ALA A 20 18.55 17.71 0.67
N PHE A 21 19.65 17.10 0.26
CA PHE A 21 20.93 17.19 0.93
C PHE A 21 21.97 17.81 0.02
N ASP A 22 22.85 18.59 0.61
CA ASP A 22 24.11 18.92 -0.04
C ASP A 22 25.01 17.68 -0.01
N PHE A 23 25.41 17.18 -1.19
CA PHE A 23 26.18 15.93 -1.28
C PHE A 23 27.64 16.09 -0.84
N LEU A 24 28.15 17.33 -0.75
CA LEU A 24 29.52 17.59 -0.27
C LEU A 24 29.59 17.70 1.25
N THR A 25 28.58 18.34 1.85
CA THR A 25 28.57 18.63 3.30
C THR A 25 27.68 17.66 4.08
N GLY A 26 26.73 17.00 3.41
CA GLY A 26 25.67 16.18 4.05
C GLY A 26 24.61 17.00 4.76
N GLU A 27 24.63 18.33 4.64
CA GLU A 27 23.63 19.19 5.26
C GLU A 27 22.28 19.10 4.56
N THR A 28 21.21 19.07 5.34
CA THR A 28 19.84 19.14 4.81
C THR A 28 19.55 20.55 4.34
N LYS A 29 19.28 20.74 3.06
CA LYS A 29 18.86 22.02 2.48
C LYS A 29 17.39 22.34 2.79
N TRP A 30 16.53 21.35 2.60
CA TRP A 30 15.12 21.42 2.95
C TRP A 30 14.56 20.04 3.28
N SER A 31 13.41 20.02 3.93
CA SER A 31 12.71 18.80 4.35
C SER A 31 11.20 19.03 4.31
N VAL A 32 10.50 18.24 3.50
CA VAL A 32 9.05 18.26 3.37
C VAL A 32 8.48 17.02 4.06
N PRO A 33 7.61 17.17 5.08
CA PRO A 33 6.98 16.04 5.72
C PRO A 33 5.99 15.36 4.75
N ILE A 34 6.04 14.04 4.68
CA ILE A 34 5.11 13.22 3.91
C ILE A 34 4.30 12.39 4.91
N PRO A 35 2.95 12.37 4.81
CA PRO A 35 2.10 11.79 5.85
C PRO A 35 2.28 10.27 6.04
N HIS A 36 2.92 9.58 5.11
CA HIS A 36 3.09 8.14 5.14
C HIS A 36 4.57 7.75 4.96
N TYR A 37 4.99 6.63 5.56
CA TYR A 37 6.38 6.13 5.43
C TYR A 37 6.64 5.41 4.09
N TRP A 38 5.59 4.89 3.43
CA TRP A 38 5.69 4.36 2.08
C TRP A 38 5.41 5.45 1.06
N ASN A 39 6.39 5.77 0.24
CA ASN A 39 6.28 6.81 -0.77
C ASN A 39 6.95 6.36 -2.06
N GLY A 40 6.51 6.93 -3.18
CA GLY A 40 7.08 6.68 -4.49
C GLY A 40 8.50 7.20 -4.63
N GLY A 41 9.17 6.73 -5.69
CA GLY A 41 10.45 7.27 -6.07
C GLY A 41 10.36 8.72 -6.51
N VAL A 42 11.52 9.36 -6.68
CA VAL A 42 11.67 10.80 -6.97
C VAL A 42 12.21 10.98 -8.37
N LEU A 43 11.71 12.01 -9.08
CA LEU A 43 12.26 12.52 -10.32
C LEU A 43 12.65 13.99 -10.14
N ALA A 44 13.92 14.33 -10.29
CA ALA A 44 14.38 15.71 -10.38
C ALA A 44 14.63 16.09 -11.85
N THR A 45 14.18 17.28 -12.23
CA THR A 45 14.33 17.81 -13.60
C THR A 45 15.29 18.98 -13.66
N GLU A 46 15.92 19.19 -14.80
CA GLU A 46 16.79 20.36 -15.02
C GLU A 46 16.01 21.68 -14.88
N GLY A 47 14.72 21.66 -15.24
CA GLY A 47 13.82 22.81 -15.10
C GLY A 47 13.48 23.21 -13.66
N GLY A 48 14.09 22.59 -12.65
CA GLY A 48 13.96 23.01 -11.25
C GLY A 48 12.82 22.38 -10.50
N LEU A 49 12.20 21.30 -11.01
CA LEU A 49 11.11 20.61 -10.36
C LEU A 49 11.56 19.24 -9.81
N VAL A 50 11.03 18.88 -8.66
CA VAL A 50 11.15 17.55 -8.07
C VAL A 50 9.75 16.95 -7.98
N PHE A 51 9.54 15.79 -8.60
CA PHE A 51 8.26 15.09 -8.60
C PHE A 51 8.30 13.88 -7.69
N GLN A 52 7.23 13.66 -6.93
CA GLN A 52 7.01 12.45 -6.13
C GLN A 52 5.52 12.12 -6.04
N GLY A 53 5.20 10.84 -6.17
CA GLY A 53 3.91 10.29 -5.77
C GLY A 53 3.98 9.71 -4.36
N ASN A 54 2.86 9.66 -3.66
CA ASN A 54 2.79 9.11 -2.31
C ASN A 54 1.69 8.07 -2.13
N ALA A 55 1.68 7.41 -0.99
CA ALA A 55 0.69 6.38 -0.67
C ALA A 55 -0.75 6.92 -0.50
N LEU A 56 -0.90 8.22 -0.23
CA LEU A 56 -2.21 8.87 -0.11
C LEU A 56 -2.84 9.21 -1.47
N GLY A 57 -2.13 8.95 -2.58
CA GLY A 57 -2.61 9.20 -3.92
C GLY A 57 -2.32 10.62 -4.43
N MET A 58 -1.49 11.39 -3.73
CA MET A 58 -1.07 12.72 -4.20
C MET A 58 0.20 12.62 -5.03
N PHE A 59 0.15 13.12 -6.25
CA PHE A 59 1.30 13.34 -7.11
C PHE A 59 1.64 14.82 -7.08
N SER A 60 2.83 15.12 -6.56
CA SER A 60 3.23 16.51 -6.27
C SER A 60 4.48 16.92 -7.04
N ALA A 61 4.57 18.20 -7.40
CA ALA A 61 5.78 18.84 -7.88
C ALA A 61 6.25 19.87 -6.86
N PHE A 62 7.53 19.80 -6.52
CA PHE A 62 8.19 20.66 -5.55
C PHE A 62 9.25 21.50 -6.24
N ASP A 63 9.51 22.70 -5.73
CA ASP A 63 10.67 23.49 -6.11
C ASP A 63 11.95 22.79 -5.61
N LYS A 64 12.95 22.61 -6.47
CA LYS A 64 14.17 21.86 -6.15
C LYS A 64 15.06 22.55 -5.11
N ASP A 65 14.98 23.88 -4.99
CA ASP A 65 15.86 24.67 -4.14
C ASP A 65 15.27 24.93 -2.76
N THR A 66 13.93 24.98 -2.66
CA THR A 66 13.21 25.32 -1.43
C THR A 66 12.38 24.19 -0.84
N GLY A 67 11.96 23.19 -1.67
CA GLY A 67 11.02 22.17 -1.28
C GLY A 67 9.55 22.65 -1.23
N GLU A 68 9.27 23.88 -1.67
CA GLU A 68 7.91 24.40 -1.76
C GLU A 68 7.06 23.53 -2.71
N THR A 69 5.85 23.19 -2.30
CA THR A 69 4.89 22.47 -3.16
C THR A 69 4.31 23.46 -4.17
N LEU A 70 4.61 23.22 -5.45
CA LEU A 70 4.18 24.10 -6.55
C LEU A 70 2.93 23.59 -7.25
N TRP A 71 2.69 22.29 -7.25
CA TRP A 71 1.56 21.66 -7.92
C TRP A 71 1.25 20.30 -7.29
N GLU A 72 -0.03 19.93 -7.30
CA GLU A 72 -0.52 18.65 -6.82
C GLU A 72 -1.65 18.12 -7.69
N PHE A 73 -1.72 16.79 -7.80
CA PHE A 73 -2.78 16.09 -8.51
C PHE A 73 -3.18 14.84 -7.72
N ASN A 74 -4.48 14.71 -7.42
CA ASN A 74 -4.98 13.52 -6.74
C ASN A 74 -5.27 12.41 -7.75
N THR A 75 -4.57 11.31 -7.64
CA THR A 75 -4.74 10.13 -8.49
C THR A 75 -5.75 9.14 -7.91
N TYR A 76 -6.19 9.34 -6.66
CA TYR A 76 -7.06 8.44 -5.89
C TYR A 76 -6.53 7.01 -5.76
N THR A 77 -5.23 6.82 -5.96
CA THR A 77 -4.56 5.52 -5.87
C THR A 77 -3.14 5.73 -5.38
N SER A 78 -2.69 4.90 -4.46
CA SER A 78 -1.30 4.94 -3.95
C SER A 78 -0.29 4.85 -5.08
N MET A 79 0.84 5.52 -4.93
CA MET A 79 1.94 5.52 -5.90
C MET A 79 3.24 5.14 -5.19
N LEU A 80 3.87 4.07 -5.67
CA LEU A 80 5.17 3.60 -5.19
C LEU A 80 6.23 3.65 -6.29
N ALA A 81 5.81 3.74 -7.56
CA ALA A 81 6.72 3.86 -8.69
C ALA A 81 7.37 5.25 -8.73
N PRO A 82 8.61 5.37 -9.22
CA PRO A 82 9.19 6.66 -9.57
C PRO A 82 8.51 7.22 -10.83
N PRO A 83 8.32 8.54 -10.92
CA PRO A 83 7.93 9.18 -12.16
C PRO A 83 9.09 9.18 -13.16
N ILE A 84 8.74 9.30 -14.44
CA ILE A 84 9.70 9.49 -15.54
C ILE A 84 9.34 10.73 -16.33
N THR A 85 10.32 11.33 -17.01
CA THR A 85 10.08 12.39 -17.99
C THR A 85 10.57 11.96 -19.37
N PHE A 86 9.88 12.42 -20.40
CA PHE A 86 10.22 12.19 -21.79
C PHE A 86 9.72 13.34 -22.68
N GLU A 87 10.23 13.42 -23.87
CA GLU A 87 9.83 14.45 -24.86
C GLU A 87 9.22 13.77 -26.09
N VAL A 88 8.16 14.36 -26.63
CA VAL A 88 7.56 13.97 -27.89
C VAL A 88 7.25 15.23 -28.70
N ASN A 89 7.82 15.32 -29.89
CA ASN A 89 7.64 16.48 -30.81
C ASN A 89 7.94 17.83 -30.19
N GLY A 90 8.96 17.93 -29.33
CA GLY A 90 9.37 19.16 -28.65
C GLY A 90 8.50 19.53 -27.44
N GLU A 91 7.55 18.67 -27.04
CA GLU A 91 6.76 18.84 -25.81
C GLU A 91 7.25 17.89 -24.74
N GLN A 92 7.50 18.40 -23.54
CA GLN A 92 7.87 17.59 -22.38
C GLN A 92 6.64 17.02 -21.68
N TYR A 93 6.76 15.75 -21.30
CA TYR A 93 5.77 15.01 -20.53
C TYR A 93 6.40 14.45 -19.26
N VAL A 94 5.60 14.32 -18.23
CA VAL A 94 5.92 13.56 -17.01
C VAL A 94 4.91 12.43 -16.87
N SER A 95 5.36 11.23 -16.60
CA SER A 95 4.51 10.07 -16.45
C SER A 95 4.77 9.36 -15.13
N ILE A 96 3.71 8.81 -14.55
CA ILE A 96 3.78 7.99 -13.34
C ILE A 96 2.83 6.80 -13.43
N LEU A 97 3.27 5.65 -12.91
CA LEU A 97 2.41 4.50 -12.69
C LEU A 97 1.75 4.62 -11.33
N THR A 98 0.43 4.55 -11.30
CA THR A 98 -0.35 4.47 -10.06
C THR A 98 -0.71 3.02 -9.75
N GLY A 99 -0.96 2.75 -8.50
CA GLY A 99 -1.19 1.43 -7.95
C GLY A 99 -0.10 1.12 -6.92
N SER A 100 -0.47 0.52 -5.81
CA SER A 100 0.46 0.14 -4.75
C SER A 100 1.31 -1.09 -5.12
N GLY A 101 1.03 -1.72 -6.25
CA GLY A 101 1.74 -2.93 -6.67
C GLY A 101 1.68 -3.98 -5.57
N GLY A 102 2.84 -4.54 -5.22
CA GLY A 102 3.00 -5.43 -4.07
C GLY A 102 3.28 -4.72 -2.74
N GLY A 103 3.39 -3.39 -2.73
CA GLY A 103 3.76 -2.65 -1.52
C GLY A 103 2.76 -2.74 -0.38
N ASP A 104 1.47 -2.87 -0.72
CA ASP A 104 0.41 -3.07 0.28
C ASP A 104 0.37 -4.50 0.86
N LEU A 105 1.12 -5.43 0.28
CA LEU A 105 1.26 -6.79 0.82
C LEU A 105 1.91 -6.76 2.22
N PHE A 106 2.79 -5.80 2.46
CA PHE A 106 3.52 -5.65 3.72
C PHE A 106 2.83 -4.68 4.70
N GLY A 107 1.76 -4.03 4.26
CA GLY A 107 1.00 -3.09 5.07
C GLY A 107 -0.16 -3.79 5.78
N GLY A 108 0.06 -4.26 6.99
CA GLY A 108 -1.04 -4.46 7.93
C GLY A 108 -1.82 -3.16 8.13
N GLU A 109 -2.86 -3.17 8.95
CA GLU A 109 -3.54 -1.94 9.38
C GLU A 109 -2.50 -0.88 9.72
N PRO A 110 -2.56 0.30 9.08
CA PRO A 110 -1.73 1.39 9.54
C PRO A 110 -2.02 1.60 11.02
N LEU A 111 -0.97 1.59 11.84
CA LEU A 111 -1.14 1.90 13.25
C LEU A 111 -1.73 3.32 13.34
N PRO A 112 -2.80 3.55 14.13
CA PRO A 112 -3.27 4.89 14.36
C PRO A 112 -2.12 5.76 14.92
N PRO A 113 -1.96 7.00 14.52
CA PRO A 113 -2.81 7.85 13.68
C PRO A 113 -2.36 7.97 12.21
N ILE A 114 -1.86 6.94 11.60
CA ILE A 114 -1.41 6.98 10.19
C ILE A 114 -2.61 7.23 9.28
N GLU A 115 -2.49 8.18 8.35
CA GLU A 115 -3.50 8.40 7.32
C GLU A 115 -3.65 7.17 6.43
N ILE A 116 -4.89 6.85 6.08
CA ILE A 116 -5.20 5.66 5.29
C ILE A 116 -4.70 5.83 3.86
N GLN A 117 -4.01 4.83 3.33
CA GLN A 117 -3.56 4.81 1.94
C GLN A 117 -4.75 4.92 0.98
N ALA A 118 -4.55 5.61 -0.16
CA ALA A 118 -5.60 5.79 -1.15
C ALA A 118 -6.12 4.46 -1.71
N SER A 119 -5.25 3.45 -1.89
CA SER A 119 -5.62 2.12 -2.33
C SER A 119 -6.46 1.32 -1.31
N LEU A 120 -6.45 1.72 -0.04
CA LEU A 120 -7.33 1.17 1.00
C LEU A 120 -8.67 1.91 1.08
N THR A 121 -8.67 3.20 0.76
CA THR A 121 -9.90 4.02 0.73
C THR A 121 -10.70 3.78 -0.55
N TYR A 122 -10.01 3.75 -1.67
CA TYR A 122 -10.57 3.49 -3.01
C TYR A 122 -10.11 2.11 -3.50
N ASN A 123 -10.44 1.75 -4.73
CA ASN A 123 -9.86 0.55 -5.32
C ASN A 123 -8.42 0.83 -5.79
N ASN A 124 -7.59 -0.21 -5.75
CA ASN A 124 -6.20 -0.13 -6.20
C ASN A 124 -6.13 -0.19 -7.74
N PHE A 125 -6.40 0.93 -8.41
CA PHE A 125 -6.41 1.02 -9.86
C PHE A 125 -4.99 1.21 -10.41
N GLY A 126 -4.46 0.20 -11.10
CA GLY A 126 -3.23 0.33 -11.88
C GLY A 126 -3.49 1.19 -13.12
N ARG A 127 -2.83 2.35 -13.21
CA ARG A 127 -2.92 3.29 -14.35
C ARG A 127 -1.56 3.88 -14.66
N MET A 128 -1.34 4.18 -15.94
CA MET A 128 -0.27 5.07 -16.36
C MET A 128 -0.88 6.45 -16.61
N LEU A 129 -0.49 7.44 -15.82
CA LEU A 129 -0.90 8.83 -15.99
C LEU A 129 0.23 9.60 -16.66
N VAL A 130 -0.15 10.44 -17.61
CA VAL A 130 0.77 11.28 -18.37
C VAL A 130 0.33 12.73 -18.27
N PHE A 131 1.26 13.58 -17.86
CA PHE A 131 1.03 15.01 -17.64
C PHE A 131 1.87 15.84 -18.60
N LYS A 132 1.32 16.99 -19.03
CA LYS A 132 2.07 18.02 -19.73
C LYS A 132 1.70 19.41 -19.21
N ILE A 133 2.57 20.38 -19.40
CA ILE A 133 2.31 21.78 -19.03
C ILE A 133 1.03 22.27 -19.72
N GLY A 134 0.14 22.88 -18.95
CA GLY A 134 -1.14 23.40 -19.45
C GLY A 134 -2.24 22.34 -19.60
N GLY A 135 -2.00 21.08 -19.27
CA GLY A 135 -3.04 20.05 -19.17
C GLY A 135 -4.11 20.44 -18.14
N LYS A 136 -5.39 20.13 -18.44
CA LYS A 136 -6.53 20.52 -17.59
C LYS A 136 -7.45 19.34 -17.22
N GLU A 137 -7.12 18.15 -17.69
CA GLU A 137 -7.92 16.97 -17.41
C GLU A 137 -7.83 16.59 -15.93
N SER A 138 -8.91 16.05 -15.40
CA SER A 138 -9.01 15.52 -14.04
C SER A 138 -9.53 14.09 -14.06
N LEU A 139 -9.24 13.34 -13.01
CA LEU A 139 -9.81 12.00 -12.84
C LEU A 139 -11.20 12.11 -12.16
N PRO A 140 -12.16 11.28 -12.55
CA PRO A 140 -13.40 11.16 -11.81
C PRO A 140 -13.11 10.61 -10.41
N ILE A 141 -13.79 11.15 -9.40
CA ILE A 141 -13.68 10.66 -8.03
C ILE A 141 -14.25 9.23 -7.99
N PRO A 142 -13.43 8.24 -7.61
CA PRO A 142 -13.91 6.87 -7.54
C PRO A 142 -14.80 6.65 -6.32
N ASN A 143 -15.63 5.61 -6.37
CA ASN A 143 -16.40 5.19 -5.21
C ASN A 143 -15.44 4.72 -4.09
N VAL A 144 -15.81 5.02 -2.86
CA VAL A 144 -15.13 4.46 -1.68
C VAL A 144 -15.31 2.94 -1.69
N ARG A 145 -14.24 2.23 -1.40
CA ARG A 145 -14.24 0.76 -1.33
C ARG A 145 -15.19 0.29 -0.22
N ASP A 146 -16.02 -0.68 -0.54
CA ASP A 146 -16.81 -1.37 0.48
C ASP A 146 -15.88 -2.22 1.37
N ASN A 147 -15.70 -1.78 2.60
CA ASN A 147 -14.92 -2.46 3.62
C ASN A 147 -15.78 -3.26 4.61
N THR A 148 -17.06 -3.46 4.32
CA THR A 148 -17.95 -4.31 5.12
C THR A 148 -17.40 -5.72 5.18
N ILE A 149 -17.27 -6.23 6.40
CA ILE A 149 -16.88 -7.62 6.63
C ILE A 149 -18.18 -8.42 6.78
N PRO A 150 -18.43 -9.42 5.90
CA PRO A 150 -19.60 -10.27 6.04
C PRO A 150 -19.53 -11.11 7.33
N GLU A 151 -20.67 -11.56 7.80
CA GLU A 151 -20.72 -12.49 8.94
C GLU A 151 -19.90 -13.74 8.62
N GLN A 152 -18.95 -14.06 9.50
CA GLN A 152 -18.06 -15.19 9.35
C GLN A 152 -18.53 -16.35 10.23
N LYS A 153 -18.29 -17.59 9.76
CA LYS A 153 -18.52 -18.78 10.55
C LYS A 153 -17.56 -18.78 11.74
N MET A 154 -18.12 -18.61 12.93
CA MET A 154 -17.32 -18.65 14.16
C MET A 154 -17.06 -20.10 14.57
N VAL A 155 -15.80 -20.44 14.79
CA VAL A 155 -15.36 -21.70 15.36
C VAL A 155 -14.87 -21.44 16.78
N GLN A 156 -15.28 -22.28 17.73
CA GLN A 156 -14.76 -22.20 19.10
C GLN A 156 -13.45 -22.95 19.16
N VAL A 157 -12.39 -22.26 19.52
CA VAL A 157 -11.04 -22.79 19.68
C VAL A 157 -10.46 -22.40 21.03
N SER A 158 -9.49 -23.15 21.53
CA SER A 158 -8.73 -22.76 22.73
C SER A 158 -7.82 -21.55 22.42
N ILE A 159 -7.36 -20.87 23.46
CA ILE A 159 -6.40 -19.76 23.31
C ILE A 159 -5.09 -20.26 22.68
N GLU A 160 -4.66 -21.47 23.02
CA GLU A 160 -3.46 -22.09 22.47
C GLU A 160 -3.61 -22.35 20.96
N GLN A 161 -4.75 -22.88 20.52
CA GLN A 161 -5.04 -23.08 19.09
C GLN A 161 -5.09 -21.75 18.34
N LEU A 162 -5.68 -20.71 18.93
CA LEU A 162 -5.70 -19.37 18.33
C LEU A 162 -4.29 -18.80 18.14
N GLN A 163 -3.44 -18.90 19.16
CA GLN A 163 -2.05 -18.43 19.11
C GLN A 163 -1.20 -19.21 18.10
N ASP A 164 -1.39 -20.51 18.03
CA ASP A 164 -0.71 -21.38 17.07
C ASP A 164 -1.15 -21.04 15.64
N GLY A 165 -2.46 -20.88 15.39
CA GLY A 165 -3.00 -20.45 14.10
C GLY A 165 -2.49 -19.06 13.69
N GLU A 166 -2.44 -18.09 14.60
CA GLU A 166 -1.87 -16.77 14.37
C GLU A 166 -0.39 -16.87 13.97
N SER A 167 0.38 -17.70 14.65
CA SER A 167 1.79 -17.94 14.35
C SER A 167 1.98 -18.51 12.95
N LYS A 168 1.23 -19.53 12.58
CA LYS A 168 1.27 -20.17 11.27
C LYS A 168 0.82 -19.23 10.16
N TYR A 169 -0.25 -18.47 10.41
CA TYR A 169 -0.71 -17.43 9.49
C TYR A 169 0.39 -16.39 9.23
N ASN A 170 1.02 -15.88 10.27
CA ASN A 170 2.08 -14.87 10.13
C ASN A 170 3.32 -15.39 9.41
N GLN A 171 3.64 -16.68 9.55
CA GLN A 171 4.77 -17.32 8.89
C GLN A 171 4.52 -17.61 7.41
N ASN A 172 3.30 -18.02 7.03
CA ASN A 172 3.03 -18.58 5.72
C ASN A 172 2.10 -17.72 4.84
N CYS A 173 1.20 -16.95 5.44
CA CYS A 173 0.09 -16.30 4.73
C CYS A 173 0.17 -14.77 4.74
N ALA A 174 0.67 -14.19 5.85
CA ALA A 174 0.61 -12.74 6.09
C ALA A 174 1.36 -11.92 5.04
N VAL A 175 2.44 -12.45 4.47
CA VAL A 175 3.20 -11.77 3.41
C VAL A 175 2.34 -11.43 2.20
N CYS A 176 1.34 -12.26 1.90
CA CYS A 176 0.42 -12.08 0.78
C CYS A 176 -0.93 -11.48 1.22
N HIS A 177 -1.49 -11.97 2.32
CA HIS A 177 -2.83 -11.60 2.78
C HIS A 177 -2.87 -10.51 3.85
N GLY A 178 -1.72 -9.93 4.18
CA GLY A 178 -1.56 -8.84 5.13
C GLY A 178 -1.50 -9.30 6.58
N PHE A 179 -0.83 -8.54 7.41
CA PHE A 179 -0.86 -8.75 8.86
C PHE A 179 -2.29 -8.51 9.39
N VAL A 180 -2.65 -9.17 10.47
CA VAL A 180 -4.01 -9.15 11.04
C VAL A 180 -5.12 -9.53 10.04
N VAL A 181 -4.79 -10.39 9.07
CA VAL A 181 -5.73 -10.95 8.06
C VAL A 181 -6.34 -9.90 7.13
N LYS A 182 -5.83 -8.68 7.11
CA LYS A 182 -6.32 -7.57 6.30
C LYS A 182 -5.39 -7.28 5.13
N SER A 183 -5.87 -7.57 3.93
CA SER A 183 -5.13 -7.28 2.70
C SER A 183 -5.20 -5.81 2.31
N GLY A 184 -4.12 -5.28 1.76
CA GLY A 184 -4.04 -3.96 1.13
C GLY A 184 -4.83 -3.82 -0.17
N GLY A 185 -5.45 -4.87 -0.69
CA GLY A 185 -6.33 -4.82 -1.85
C GLY A 185 -5.75 -5.38 -3.15
N ALA A 186 -4.46 -5.68 -3.20
CA ALA A 186 -3.86 -6.38 -4.34
C ALA A 186 -4.22 -7.87 -4.32
N LEU A 187 -4.34 -8.43 -3.12
CA LEU A 187 -4.73 -9.82 -2.89
C LEU A 187 -6.03 -9.88 -2.07
N PRO A 188 -6.74 -11.03 -2.06
CA PRO A 188 -8.00 -11.15 -1.32
C PRO A 188 -7.84 -10.86 0.18
N ASP A 189 -8.76 -10.08 0.71
CA ASP A 189 -8.94 -9.88 2.15
C ASP A 189 -9.66 -11.11 2.73
N LEU A 190 -8.95 -11.92 3.51
CA LEU A 190 -9.47 -13.19 4.01
C LEU A 190 -10.63 -13.02 5.00
N ARG A 191 -10.80 -11.84 5.59
CA ARG A 191 -11.97 -11.52 6.42
C ARG A 191 -13.26 -11.46 5.60
N LYS A 192 -13.16 -11.41 4.26
CA LYS A 192 -14.27 -11.36 3.32
C LYS A 192 -14.51 -12.70 2.61
N MET A 193 -13.96 -13.81 3.13
CA MET A 193 -14.20 -15.13 2.55
C MET A 193 -15.67 -15.49 2.56
N SER A 194 -16.15 -16.03 1.44
CA SER A 194 -17.50 -16.60 1.35
C SER A 194 -17.56 -17.97 2.03
N ALA A 195 -18.76 -18.45 2.35
CA ALA A 195 -18.95 -19.80 2.88
C ALA A 195 -18.31 -20.88 1.98
N GLY A 196 -18.45 -20.75 0.65
CA GLY A 196 -17.82 -21.70 -0.28
C GLY A 196 -16.29 -21.69 -0.25
N VAL A 197 -15.66 -20.55 0.02
CA VAL A 197 -14.21 -20.47 0.22
C VAL A 197 -13.80 -21.13 1.53
N HIS A 198 -14.57 -20.94 2.60
CA HIS A 198 -14.36 -21.66 3.86
C HIS A 198 -14.48 -23.17 3.70
N ASP A 199 -15.49 -23.66 2.98
CA ASP A 199 -15.70 -25.10 2.75
C ASP A 199 -14.59 -25.71 1.89
N ALA A 200 -13.97 -24.91 1.00
CA ALA A 200 -12.87 -25.35 0.14
C ALA A 200 -11.48 -25.02 0.72
N PHE A 201 -11.37 -24.58 1.98
CA PHE A 201 -10.14 -24.00 2.54
C PHE A 201 -8.96 -24.98 2.46
N ASN A 202 -9.14 -26.24 2.86
CA ASN A 202 -8.10 -27.27 2.77
C ASN A 202 -7.65 -27.51 1.33
N GLN A 203 -8.59 -27.58 0.38
CA GLN A 203 -8.27 -27.75 -1.05
C GLN A 203 -7.49 -26.56 -1.59
N ILE A 204 -7.81 -25.34 -1.18
CA ILE A 204 -7.10 -24.13 -1.59
C ILE A 204 -5.69 -24.14 -1.02
N VAL A 205 -5.55 -24.40 0.29
CA VAL A 205 -4.26 -24.25 0.98
C VAL A 205 -3.35 -25.45 0.74
N LEU A 206 -3.86 -26.69 0.80
CA LEU A 206 -3.01 -27.88 0.70
C LEU A 206 -2.96 -28.45 -0.73
N GLU A 207 -4.09 -28.50 -1.45
CA GLU A 207 -4.14 -29.13 -2.76
C GLU A 207 -3.85 -28.14 -3.91
N GLY A 208 -3.76 -26.83 -3.61
CA GLY A 208 -3.45 -25.81 -4.61
C GLY A 208 -4.59 -25.55 -5.60
N LEU A 209 -5.85 -25.66 -5.17
CA LEU A 209 -7.02 -25.41 -6.01
C LEU A 209 -6.95 -24.07 -6.76
N LEU A 210 -6.30 -23.06 -6.18
CA LEU A 210 -6.13 -21.73 -6.76
C LEU A 210 -4.68 -21.45 -7.24
N ALA A 211 -3.86 -22.49 -7.45
CA ALA A 211 -2.47 -22.32 -7.86
C ALA A 211 -2.33 -21.55 -9.19
N ASN A 212 -3.24 -21.79 -10.14
CA ASN A 212 -3.28 -21.04 -11.41
C ASN A 212 -3.68 -19.57 -11.25
N ASN A 213 -4.23 -19.18 -10.10
CA ASN A 213 -4.58 -17.82 -9.75
C ASN A 213 -3.52 -17.15 -8.85
N GLY A 214 -2.39 -17.84 -8.62
CA GLY A 214 -1.27 -17.33 -7.85
C GLY A 214 -1.25 -17.71 -6.37
N MET A 215 -2.24 -18.46 -5.86
CA MET A 215 -2.24 -19.03 -4.50
C MET A 215 -1.58 -20.41 -4.53
N ALA A 216 -0.31 -20.47 -4.12
CA ALA A 216 0.45 -21.72 -4.10
C ALA A 216 -0.16 -22.74 -3.11
N SER A 217 0.15 -24.04 -3.33
CA SER A 217 -0.07 -25.07 -2.32
C SER A 217 0.96 -24.94 -1.20
N PHE A 218 0.55 -25.22 0.02
CA PHE A 218 1.39 -25.25 1.23
C PHE A 218 1.52 -26.64 1.84
N SER A 219 1.21 -27.68 1.08
CA SER A 219 1.29 -29.08 1.56
C SER A 219 2.69 -29.55 1.94
N ASP A 220 3.73 -28.82 1.53
CA ASP A 220 5.13 -29.08 1.89
C ASP A 220 5.53 -28.46 3.24
N VAL A 221 4.72 -27.54 3.78
CA VAL A 221 5.00 -26.80 5.03
C VAL A 221 3.89 -26.86 6.07
N LEU A 222 2.67 -27.24 5.67
CA LEU A 222 1.50 -27.37 6.55
C LEU A 222 0.85 -28.75 6.41
N THR A 223 0.41 -29.30 7.53
CA THR A 223 -0.39 -30.53 7.60
C THR A 223 -1.87 -30.21 7.57
N GLU A 224 -2.72 -31.22 7.29
CA GLU A 224 -4.18 -31.08 7.33
C GLU A 224 -4.66 -30.61 8.70
N GLN A 225 -4.10 -31.18 9.79
CA GLN A 225 -4.44 -30.79 11.16
C GLN A 225 -4.08 -29.32 11.49
N GLU A 226 -3.08 -28.74 10.82
CA GLU A 226 -2.66 -27.35 11.03
C GLU A 226 -3.49 -26.36 10.23
N VAL A 227 -4.23 -26.85 9.24
CA VAL A 227 -5.12 -26.02 8.40
C VAL A 227 -6.56 -26.05 8.90
N GLU A 228 -6.97 -27.08 9.66
CA GLU A 228 -8.26 -27.16 10.33
C GLU A 228 -8.40 -26.18 11.51
#